data_6c3fa8ea4c0dcd3947807f14a6846328
#
_entry.id   6c3fa8ea4c0dcd3947807f14a6846328
#
_cell.length_a   1.000
_cell.length_b   1.000
_cell.length_c   1.000
_cell.angle_alpha   90.00
_cell.angle_beta   90.00
_cell.angle_gamma   90.00
#
_symmetry.space_group_name_H-M   'P 1'
#
loop_
_entity.id
_entity.type
_entity.pdbx_description
1 polymer ?
#
loop_
_entity_poly.entity_id
_entity_poly.type
_entity_poly.pdbx_seq_one_letter_code
_entity_poly.pdbx_strand_id
1 'polypeptide(L)'
;LTDKRHLPMATYTQGLQTLTLTGLRFDANLGILEAEKTAPQPIQVDAELNLGLQPLLPADDDITHVLDYRKVRKIIIDECTAEHVNLLETLIGKLCTRLMQLPNVKGVRVKIAKLEIFTDCEVAIRMETGQW
;
A
#
# COMPACT_ATOMS: atom_id res chain seq x y z
N LEU A 1 5.84 -45.14 -18.14
CA LEU A 1 6.09 -44.32 -16.99
C LEU A 1 5.72 -42.88 -17.27
N THR A 2 4.82 -42.31 -16.47
CA THR A 2 4.40 -40.92 -16.63
C THR A 2 5.51 -39.99 -16.15
N ASP A 3 5.87 -39.04 -16.99
CA ASP A 3 6.82 -38.03 -16.62
C ASP A 3 6.12 -36.91 -15.82
N LYS A 4 6.22 -36.97 -14.50
CA LYS A 4 5.57 -36.03 -13.59
C LYS A 4 6.08 -34.61 -13.74
N ARG A 5 7.24 -34.40 -14.35
CA ARG A 5 7.81 -33.06 -14.56
C ARG A 5 6.99 -32.23 -15.52
N HIS A 6 6.26 -32.86 -16.44
CA HIS A 6 5.43 -32.14 -17.39
C HIS A 6 4.11 -31.66 -16.79
N LEU A 7 3.50 -32.46 -15.90
CA LEU A 7 2.19 -32.12 -15.35
C LEU A 7 2.16 -30.84 -14.53
N PRO A 8 3.06 -30.64 -13.52
CA PRO A 8 3.07 -29.40 -12.74
C PRO A 8 3.41 -28.17 -13.57
N MET A 9 4.43 -28.26 -14.43
CA MET A 9 4.90 -27.13 -15.22
C MET A 9 3.86 -26.63 -16.22
N ALA A 10 3.04 -27.57 -16.80
CA ALA A 10 2.02 -27.18 -17.74
C ALA A 10 0.85 -26.43 -17.12
N THR A 11 0.64 -26.58 -15.81
CA THR A 11 -0.50 -25.97 -15.11
C THR A 11 -0.18 -24.69 -14.35
N TYR A 12 1.11 -24.40 -14.14
CA TYR A 12 1.53 -23.25 -13.33
C TYR A 12 1.84 -22.06 -14.22
N THR A 13 0.80 -21.37 -14.66
CA THR A 13 0.93 -20.18 -15.49
C THR A 13 0.64 -18.88 -14.71
N GLN A 14 0.11 -19.01 -13.50
CA GLN A 14 -0.24 -17.89 -12.64
C GLN A 14 0.29 -18.09 -11.22
N GLY A 15 0.44 -17.02 -10.49
CA GLY A 15 0.81 -17.04 -9.08
C GLY A 15 0.12 -15.92 -8.31
N LEU A 16 0.02 -16.10 -7.00
CA LEU A 16 -0.44 -15.03 -6.12
C LEU A 16 0.65 -13.96 -6.02
N GLN A 17 0.26 -12.71 -6.21
CA GLN A 17 1.20 -11.60 -6.24
C GLN A 17 0.79 -10.52 -5.26
N THR A 18 1.75 -10.01 -4.52
CA THR A 18 1.59 -8.86 -3.62
C THR A 18 2.57 -7.77 -4.05
N LEU A 19 2.07 -6.55 -4.20
CA LEU A 19 2.91 -5.39 -4.39
C LEU A 19 3.16 -4.75 -3.03
N THR A 20 4.43 -4.53 -2.69
CA THR A 20 4.79 -3.86 -1.44
C THR A 20 5.51 -2.55 -1.74
N LEU A 21 5.18 -1.53 -0.97
CA LEU A 21 5.83 -0.23 -1.00
C LEU A 21 6.20 0.11 0.43
N THR A 22 7.50 0.06 0.73
CA THR A 22 8.01 0.06 2.10
C THR A 22 8.87 1.29 2.37
N GLY A 23 8.64 1.92 3.53
CA GLY A 23 9.50 3.00 4.01
C GLY A 23 9.29 4.33 3.31
N LEU A 24 8.10 4.57 2.73
CA LEU A 24 7.80 5.84 2.08
C LEU A 24 7.63 6.93 3.12
N ARG A 25 8.51 7.93 3.09
CA ARG A 25 8.53 9.03 4.05
C ARG A 25 8.24 10.35 3.38
N PHE A 26 7.36 11.14 3.99
CA PHE A 26 7.01 12.48 3.56
C PHE A 26 6.26 13.20 4.68
N ASP A 27 6.03 14.50 4.51
CA ASP A 27 5.33 15.31 5.50
C ASP A 27 3.83 15.31 5.23
N ALA A 28 3.03 15.20 6.29
CA ALA A 28 1.57 15.25 6.21
C ALA A 28 0.99 16.19 7.28
N ASN A 29 -0.16 16.78 6.97
CA ASN A 29 -0.90 17.62 7.91
C ASN A 29 -1.85 16.74 8.72
N LEU A 30 -1.43 16.38 9.92
CA LEU A 30 -2.09 15.33 10.70
C LEU A 30 -2.01 15.64 12.19
N GLY A 31 -3.14 15.47 12.91
CA GLY A 31 -3.17 15.47 14.36
C GLY A 31 -4.14 16.48 14.96
N ILE A 32 -4.46 16.28 16.25
CA ILE A 32 -5.39 17.12 17.01
C ILE A 32 -4.68 18.17 17.88
N LEU A 33 -3.37 17.99 18.12
CA LEU A 33 -2.61 18.93 18.94
C LEU A 33 -2.39 20.24 18.19
N GLU A 34 -2.33 21.35 18.94
CA GLU A 34 -2.16 22.66 18.31
C GLU A 34 -0.88 22.75 17.47
N ALA A 35 0.21 22.16 17.93
CA ALA A 35 1.45 22.13 17.17
C ALA A 35 1.31 21.33 15.87
N GLU A 36 0.48 20.27 15.85
CA GLU A 36 0.22 19.46 14.67
C GLU A 36 -0.66 20.18 13.63
N LYS A 37 -1.49 21.13 14.08
CA LYS A 37 -2.37 21.89 13.19
C LYS A 37 -1.64 23.02 12.45
N THR A 38 -0.49 23.43 12.93
CA THR A 38 0.24 24.59 12.40
C THR A 38 1.41 24.23 11.50
N ALA A 39 1.84 22.97 11.49
CA ALA A 39 2.97 22.53 10.69
C ALA A 39 2.79 21.07 10.26
N PRO A 40 3.24 20.72 9.06
CA PRO A 40 3.28 19.31 8.65
C PRO A 40 4.28 18.54 9.50
N GLN A 41 4.06 17.24 9.60
CA GLN A 41 4.94 16.34 10.34
C GLN A 41 5.36 15.16 9.50
N PRO A 42 6.56 14.60 9.73
CA PRO A 42 7.02 13.44 8.98
C PRO A 42 6.25 12.19 9.39
N ILE A 43 5.82 11.47 8.37
CA ILE A 43 5.20 10.16 8.53
C ILE A 43 5.92 9.14 7.66
N GLN A 44 5.71 7.87 7.98
CA GLN A 44 6.15 6.77 7.13
C GLN A 44 4.97 5.89 6.80
N VAL A 45 4.83 5.58 5.53
CA VAL A 45 3.79 4.68 5.05
C VAL A 45 4.42 3.42 4.49
N ASP A 46 3.91 2.28 4.95
CA ASP A 46 4.19 0.97 4.41
C ASP A 46 2.88 0.38 3.91
N ALA A 47 2.86 -0.09 2.68
CA ALA A 47 1.64 -0.60 2.06
C ALA A 47 1.91 -1.93 1.36
N GLU A 48 0.97 -2.85 1.52
CA GLU A 48 0.93 -4.12 0.79
C GLU A 48 -0.40 -4.22 0.07
N LEU A 49 -0.36 -4.51 -1.23
CA LEU A 49 -1.53 -4.67 -2.07
C LEU A 49 -1.59 -6.12 -2.57
N ASN A 50 -2.65 -6.83 -2.20
CA ASN A 50 -2.90 -8.16 -2.74
C ASN A 50 -3.47 -8.03 -4.14
N LEU A 51 -2.72 -8.47 -5.14
CA LEU A 51 -3.12 -8.42 -6.55
C LEU A 51 -3.79 -9.71 -7.01
N GLY A 52 -3.90 -10.70 -6.12
CA GLY A 52 -4.49 -11.99 -6.42
C GLY A 52 -3.65 -12.79 -7.41
N LEU A 53 -4.31 -13.61 -8.22
CA LEU A 53 -3.65 -14.39 -9.25
C LEU A 53 -3.24 -13.49 -10.41
N GLN A 54 -1.98 -13.56 -10.76
CA GLN A 54 -1.40 -12.84 -11.88
C GLN A 54 -0.64 -13.82 -12.78
N PRO A 55 -0.51 -13.53 -14.09
CA PRO A 55 0.38 -14.31 -14.93
C PRO A 55 1.79 -14.33 -14.35
N LEU A 56 2.47 -15.48 -14.41
CA LEU A 56 3.87 -15.57 -14.02
C LEU A 56 4.75 -14.64 -14.86
N LEU A 57 4.38 -14.47 -16.12
CA LEU A 57 5.08 -13.56 -17.04
C LEU A 57 4.04 -12.62 -17.67
N PRO A 58 4.19 -11.30 -17.51
CA PRO A 58 3.32 -10.36 -18.19
C PRO A 58 3.57 -10.42 -19.72
N ALA A 59 2.49 -10.27 -20.48
CA ALA A 59 2.58 -10.30 -21.95
C ALA A 59 3.49 -9.18 -22.46
N ASP A 60 4.43 -9.54 -23.34
CA ASP A 60 5.34 -8.60 -24.00
C ASP A 60 6.19 -7.74 -23.04
N ASP A 61 6.31 -8.15 -21.78
CA ASP A 61 7.05 -7.39 -20.77
C ASP A 61 6.61 -5.90 -20.74
N ASP A 62 5.31 -5.68 -20.82
CA ASP A 62 4.72 -4.34 -21.00
C ASP A 62 4.10 -3.84 -19.70
N ILE A 63 4.48 -2.62 -19.30
CA ILE A 63 3.97 -1.96 -18.08
C ILE A 63 2.45 -1.79 -18.08
N THR A 64 1.81 -1.74 -19.24
CA THR A 64 0.35 -1.60 -19.34
C THR A 64 -0.40 -2.86 -18.87
N HIS A 65 0.30 -3.99 -18.76
CA HIS A 65 -0.28 -5.26 -18.31
C HIS A 65 -0.18 -5.48 -16.80
N VAL A 66 0.43 -4.55 -16.07
CA VAL A 66 0.63 -4.66 -14.62
C VAL A 66 0.20 -3.37 -13.92
N LEU A 67 0.02 -3.45 -12.60
CA LEU A 67 -0.19 -2.25 -11.79
C LEU A 67 1.13 -1.49 -11.67
N ASP A 68 1.15 -0.25 -12.16
CA ASP A 68 2.32 0.61 -12.09
C ASP A 68 2.51 1.13 -10.65
N TYR A 69 3.60 0.73 -9.99
CA TYR A 69 3.88 1.14 -8.61
C TYR A 69 4.09 2.65 -8.46
N ARG A 70 4.43 3.37 -9.53
CA ARG A 70 4.53 4.84 -9.48
C ARG A 70 3.16 5.46 -9.21
N LYS A 71 2.11 4.86 -9.75
CA LYS A 71 0.72 5.27 -9.50
C LYS A 71 0.33 5.03 -8.05
N VAL A 72 0.72 3.90 -7.49
CA VAL A 72 0.47 3.58 -6.08
C VAL A 72 1.16 4.59 -5.17
N ARG A 73 2.43 4.87 -5.42
CA ARG A 73 3.18 5.87 -4.66
C ARG A 73 2.52 7.24 -4.70
N LYS A 74 2.11 7.68 -5.90
CA LYS A 74 1.43 8.97 -6.07
C LYS A 74 0.12 9.03 -5.30
N ILE A 75 -0.67 7.98 -5.35
CA ILE A 75 -1.95 7.92 -4.62
C ILE A 75 -1.70 8.04 -3.12
N ILE A 76 -0.72 7.34 -2.58
CA ILE A 76 -0.40 7.40 -1.16
C ILE A 76 -0.03 8.83 -0.75
N ILE A 77 0.86 9.47 -1.48
CA ILE A 77 1.28 10.83 -1.17
C ILE A 77 0.10 11.80 -1.31
N ASP A 78 -0.63 11.74 -2.41
CA ASP A 78 -1.74 12.65 -2.68
C ASP A 78 -2.84 12.52 -1.61
N GLU A 79 -3.20 11.31 -1.22
CA GLU A 79 -4.25 11.09 -0.22
C GLU A 79 -3.82 11.58 1.16
N CYS A 80 -2.57 11.36 1.53
CA CYS A 80 -2.06 11.76 2.84
C CYS A 80 -1.72 13.24 2.94
N THR A 81 -1.67 13.97 1.83
CA THR A 81 -1.32 15.39 1.81
C THR A 81 -2.44 16.29 1.30
N ALA A 82 -3.60 15.73 0.92
CA ALA A 82 -4.70 16.49 0.30
C ALA A 82 -5.30 17.54 1.25
N GLU A 83 -5.43 17.18 2.53
CA GLU A 83 -6.02 18.07 3.53
C GLU A 83 -5.52 17.71 4.93
N HIS A 84 -5.76 18.57 5.90
CA HIS A 84 -5.50 18.25 7.30
C HIS A 84 -6.51 17.20 7.78
N VAL A 85 -6.01 16.16 8.47
CA VAL A 85 -6.81 15.11 9.09
C VAL A 85 -6.49 15.05 10.57
N ASN A 86 -7.51 14.99 11.42
CA ASN A 86 -7.30 14.99 12.87
C ASN A 86 -6.73 13.67 13.39
N LEU A 87 -7.27 12.56 12.92
CA LEU A 87 -6.94 11.23 13.45
C LEU A 87 -6.15 10.41 12.44
N LEU A 88 -5.14 9.72 12.95
CA LEU A 88 -4.36 8.76 12.17
C LEU A 88 -5.28 7.65 11.62
N GLU A 89 -6.27 7.24 12.40
CA GLU A 89 -7.29 6.26 12.02
C GLU A 89 -8.11 6.71 10.81
N THR A 90 -8.46 7.99 10.76
CA THR A 90 -9.18 8.56 9.60
C THR A 90 -8.30 8.55 8.36
N LEU A 91 -7.04 8.92 8.51
CA LEU A 91 -6.10 8.98 7.39
C LEU A 91 -5.90 7.58 6.78
N ILE A 92 -5.63 6.59 7.63
CA ILE A 92 -5.39 5.23 7.15
C ILE A 92 -6.64 4.62 6.51
N GLY A 93 -7.83 4.92 7.05
CA GLY A 93 -9.09 4.48 6.46
C GLY A 93 -9.32 5.06 5.08
N LYS A 94 -9.08 6.36 4.91
CA LYS A 94 -9.16 7.03 3.60
C LYS A 94 -8.17 6.43 2.61
N LEU A 95 -6.94 6.18 3.05
CA LEU A 95 -5.91 5.60 2.18
C LEU A 95 -6.27 4.19 1.76
N CYS A 96 -6.71 3.34 2.70
CA CYS A 96 -7.15 1.98 2.38
C CYS A 96 -8.31 1.98 1.38
N THR A 97 -9.29 2.85 1.59
CA THR A 97 -10.44 3.00 0.68
C THR A 97 -9.96 3.37 -0.72
N ARG A 98 -9.04 4.31 -0.80
CA ARG A 98 -8.53 4.77 -2.09
C ARG A 98 -7.73 3.69 -2.82
N LEU A 99 -6.88 2.96 -2.10
CA LEU A 99 -6.08 1.88 -2.69
C LEU A 99 -6.94 0.70 -3.15
N MET A 100 -8.01 0.39 -2.43
CA MET A 100 -8.96 -0.66 -2.83
C MET A 100 -9.70 -0.35 -4.12
N GLN A 101 -9.76 0.90 -4.54
CA GLN A 101 -10.39 1.31 -5.80
C GLN A 101 -9.51 1.05 -7.03
N LEU A 102 -8.24 0.74 -6.85
CA LEU A 102 -7.36 0.40 -7.95
C LEU A 102 -7.79 -0.91 -8.62
N PRO A 103 -7.70 -1.00 -9.95
CA PRO A 103 -8.05 -2.24 -10.64
C PRO A 103 -7.23 -3.43 -10.15
N ASN A 104 -7.89 -4.55 -9.95
CA ASN A 104 -7.28 -5.83 -9.56
C ASN A 104 -6.69 -5.87 -8.15
N VAL A 105 -6.87 -4.86 -7.34
CA VAL A 105 -6.48 -4.89 -5.93
C VAL A 105 -7.56 -5.64 -5.15
N LYS A 106 -7.18 -6.76 -4.53
CA LYS A 106 -8.09 -7.63 -3.78
C LYS A 106 -8.10 -7.32 -2.29
N GLY A 107 -7.01 -6.81 -1.78
CA GLY A 107 -6.87 -6.44 -0.38
C GLY A 107 -5.70 -5.50 -0.19
N VAL A 108 -5.72 -4.77 0.92
CA VAL A 108 -4.64 -3.86 1.30
C VAL A 108 -4.31 -4.02 2.77
N ARG A 109 -3.02 -3.89 3.08
CA ARG A 109 -2.49 -3.77 4.43
C ARG A 109 -1.66 -2.51 4.45
N VAL A 110 -1.96 -1.60 5.37
CA VAL A 110 -1.27 -0.31 5.46
C VAL A 110 -0.84 -0.07 6.88
N LYS A 111 0.36 0.46 7.05
CA LYS A 111 0.86 1.01 8.31
C LYS A 111 1.23 2.45 8.09
N ILE A 112 0.75 3.35 8.94
CA ILE A 112 1.17 4.75 8.97
C ILE A 112 1.77 5.05 10.33
N ALA A 113 3.02 5.51 10.35
CA ALA A 113 3.76 5.87 11.55
C ALA A 113 3.99 7.38 11.58
N LYS A 114 3.74 7.99 12.75
CA LYS A 114 4.21 9.34 13.08
C LYS A 114 5.62 9.21 13.63
N LEU A 115 6.58 9.84 12.96
CA LEU A 115 8.00 9.61 13.25
C LEU A 115 8.54 10.48 14.39
N GLU A 116 7.91 11.64 14.66
CA GLU A 116 8.46 12.65 15.56
C GLU A 116 7.47 13.13 16.62
N ILE A 117 6.37 12.41 16.84
CA ILE A 117 5.38 12.80 17.85
C ILE A 117 5.96 12.74 19.27
N PHE A 118 6.83 11.77 19.52
CA PHE A 118 7.55 11.61 20.77
C PHE A 118 9.04 11.45 20.49
N THR A 119 9.87 11.80 21.47
CA THR A 119 11.32 11.66 21.38
C THR A 119 11.80 10.23 21.69
N ASP A 120 10.97 9.44 22.35
CA ASP A 120 11.31 8.10 22.86
C ASP A 120 10.59 6.96 22.17
N CYS A 121 9.64 7.24 21.27
CA CYS A 121 8.97 6.20 20.50
C CYS A 121 8.30 6.76 19.25
N GLU A 122 8.03 5.87 18.30
CA GLU A 122 7.14 6.13 17.18
C GLU A 122 5.74 5.63 17.51
N VAL A 123 4.73 6.28 16.94
CA VAL A 123 3.34 5.85 17.06
C VAL A 123 2.85 5.47 15.67
N ALA A 124 2.30 4.29 15.54
CA ALA A 124 1.79 3.81 14.27
C ALA A 124 0.46 3.10 14.44
N ILE A 125 -0.31 3.09 13.37
CA ILE A 125 -1.52 2.28 13.27
C ILE A 125 -1.42 1.41 12.02
N ARG A 126 -1.96 0.20 12.10
CA ARG A 126 -2.09 -0.73 10.97
C ARG A 126 -3.55 -0.98 10.69
N MET A 127 -3.87 -1.12 9.41
CA MET A 127 -5.21 -1.50 8.97
C MET A 127 -5.10 -2.51 7.83
N GLU A 128 -5.96 -3.49 7.87
CA GLU A 128 -6.09 -4.50 6.82
C GLU A 128 -7.54 -4.58 6.38
N THR A 129 -7.77 -4.65 5.10
CA THR A 129 -9.11 -4.84 4.54
C THR A 129 -9.03 -5.63 3.24
N GLY A 130 -10.18 -6.20 2.85
CA GLY A 130 -10.26 -7.01 1.63
C GLY A 130 -9.86 -8.46 1.84
N GLN A 131 -9.37 -9.08 0.79
CA GLN A 131 -9.03 -10.50 0.74
C GLN A 131 -7.53 -10.70 0.86
N TRP A 132 -7.15 -11.69 1.65
CA TRP A 132 -5.74 -12.04 1.88
C TRP A 132 -5.48 -13.55 1.92
#